data_bbaf9645063624f4f2d2cc3c099ee633
#
_entry.id   bbaf9645063624f4f2d2cc3c099ee633
#
_cell.length_a   1.000
_cell.length_b   1.000
_cell.length_c   1.000
_cell.angle_alpha   90.00
_cell.angle_beta   90.00
_cell.angle_gamma   90.00
#
_symmetry.space_group_name_H-M   'P 1'
#
loop_
_entity.id
_entity.type
_entity.pdbx_description
1 polymer ?
#
loop_
_entity_poly.entity_id
_entity_poly.type
_entity_poly.pdbx_seq_one_letter_code
_entity_poly.pdbx_strand_id
1 'polypeptide(L)'
;LREIIKDYYGDAWDAIALSTGEAALQVIIDVLMSPTLAGRGDGYRARYIAPYERHVHHHAGYGRPFPPRYKDVTAERGVASGEFGMQGKRLWNLDVVLVRLVGALYEAHGIRQFTCPLLGNVDVEASVQALGRAADIHAPYLSGFASMGYESPGYGYSERNKDGASALQRKIGDLAHQYDVPYLVDNARGTPFLGNDLRAINADVMMYSTDKAFNGPTGGLIIGREEVMVQIRRAMGMHGMRAGTVESHGKAAYVGFDPGKEALYGIIRVLELLREEPDSYTGPVDQLHEIVQQEMQAALSPEIFDGLSISKSYNSLAIEIDYGDTWGGDKQGIPVFSIEDMYAGSNLVQGALPAMGMLPGMLAYDGNIVLAPGMGTTDGNGVLIEEYAIWAVRSLARALAIIYEEAYADK
;
A
#
# COMPACT_ATOMS: atom_id res chain seq x y z
N LEU A 1 -18.66 -1.94 -14.69
CA LEU A 1 -17.82 -1.55 -13.57
C LEU A 1 -18.63 -0.92 -12.43
N ARG A 2 -19.30 0.19 -12.69
CA ARG A 2 -20.06 0.95 -11.67
C ARG A 2 -21.17 0.14 -11.03
N GLU A 3 -21.89 -0.65 -11.81
CA GLU A 3 -22.95 -1.54 -11.31
C GLU A 3 -22.40 -2.57 -10.33
N ILE A 4 -21.29 -3.24 -10.65
CA ILE A 4 -20.63 -4.22 -9.76
C ILE A 4 -20.29 -3.58 -8.41
N ILE A 5 -19.77 -2.35 -8.42
CA ILE A 5 -19.40 -1.64 -7.19
C ILE A 5 -20.65 -1.24 -6.39
N LYS A 6 -21.69 -0.71 -7.05
CA LYS A 6 -22.93 -0.34 -6.38
C LYS A 6 -23.69 -1.53 -5.80
N ASP A 7 -23.68 -2.64 -6.50
CA ASP A 7 -24.28 -3.88 -6.01
C ASP A 7 -23.62 -4.40 -4.72
N TYR A 8 -22.32 -4.13 -4.55
CA TYR A 8 -21.58 -4.55 -3.37
C TYR A 8 -21.58 -3.51 -2.25
N TYR A 9 -21.26 -2.26 -2.59
CA TYR A 9 -21.07 -1.20 -1.58
C TYR A 9 -22.34 -0.37 -1.35
N GLY A 10 -23.31 -0.40 -2.27
CA GLY A 10 -24.53 0.41 -2.27
C GLY A 10 -24.45 1.64 -3.17
N ASP A 11 -25.59 2.28 -3.40
CA ASP A 11 -25.74 3.41 -4.35
C ASP A 11 -24.92 4.65 -4.00
N ALA A 12 -24.50 4.78 -2.75
CA ALA A 12 -23.66 5.89 -2.29
C ALA A 12 -22.20 5.77 -2.76
N TRP A 13 -21.84 4.69 -3.44
CA TRP A 13 -20.48 4.40 -3.88
C TRP A 13 -20.41 4.33 -5.40
N ASP A 14 -19.24 4.63 -5.93
CA ASP A 14 -18.97 4.58 -7.36
C ASP A 14 -17.51 4.20 -7.64
N ALA A 15 -17.22 3.91 -8.91
CA ALA A 15 -15.87 3.55 -9.32
C ALA A 15 -15.50 4.09 -10.69
N ILE A 16 -14.19 4.25 -10.90
CA ILE A 16 -13.60 4.57 -12.18
C ILE A 16 -12.30 3.79 -12.37
N ALA A 17 -12.07 3.30 -13.58
CA ALA A 17 -10.80 2.70 -13.96
C ALA A 17 -9.89 3.72 -14.66
N LEU A 18 -8.58 3.60 -14.45
CA LEU A 18 -7.54 4.43 -15.04
C LEU A 18 -6.42 3.55 -15.63
N SER A 19 -5.53 4.19 -16.37
CA SER A 19 -4.44 3.48 -17.08
C SER A 19 -3.43 2.79 -16.16
N THR A 20 -3.22 3.29 -14.94
CA THR A 20 -2.30 2.71 -13.96
C THR A 20 -2.76 3.04 -12.53
N GLY A 21 -2.29 2.26 -11.54
CA GLY A 21 -2.49 2.58 -10.13
C GLY A 21 -1.89 3.95 -9.76
N GLU A 22 -0.75 4.28 -10.33
CA GLU A 22 -0.10 5.57 -10.16
C GLU A 22 -0.95 6.74 -10.68
N ALA A 23 -1.58 6.57 -11.84
CA ALA A 23 -2.53 7.55 -12.38
C ALA A 23 -3.74 7.72 -11.47
N ALA A 24 -4.23 6.63 -10.88
CA ALA A 24 -5.33 6.67 -9.92
C ALA A 24 -4.95 7.49 -8.68
N LEU A 25 -3.80 7.21 -8.08
CA LEU A 25 -3.31 7.96 -6.92
C LEU A 25 -3.11 9.44 -7.25
N GLN A 26 -2.49 9.74 -8.39
CA GLN A 26 -2.28 11.10 -8.84
C GLN A 26 -3.60 11.86 -8.97
N VAL A 27 -4.58 11.28 -9.65
CA VAL A 27 -5.88 11.93 -9.86
C VAL A 27 -6.58 12.21 -8.53
N ILE A 28 -6.58 11.27 -7.60
CA ILE A 28 -7.20 11.48 -6.28
C ILE A 28 -6.51 12.64 -5.55
N ILE A 29 -5.20 12.62 -5.48
CA ILE A 29 -4.43 13.64 -4.76
C ILE A 29 -4.62 15.01 -5.42
N ASP A 30 -4.54 15.10 -6.74
CA ASP A 30 -4.72 16.34 -7.49
C ASP A 30 -6.11 16.92 -7.29
N VAL A 31 -7.13 16.07 -7.33
CA VAL A 31 -8.51 16.54 -7.34
C VAL A 31 -9.03 16.80 -5.92
N LEU A 32 -8.70 15.93 -4.97
CA LEU A 32 -9.26 15.99 -3.62
C LEU A 32 -8.33 16.68 -2.62
N MET A 33 -7.03 16.43 -2.70
CA MET A 33 -6.06 16.92 -1.73
C MET A 33 -5.43 18.26 -2.11
N SER A 34 -5.35 18.55 -3.42
CA SER A 34 -4.85 19.80 -3.94
C SER A 34 -5.79 20.37 -5.00
N PRO A 35 -7.01 20.70 -4.65
CA PRO A 35 -7.96 21.17 -5.63
C PRO A 35 -7.49 22.53 -6.19
N THR A 36 -7.06 22.55 -7.42
CA THR A 36 -6.71 23.80 -8.13
C THR A 36 -7.89 24.76 -8.24
N LEU A 37 -9.10 24.26 -8.06
CA LEU A 37 -10.34 25.02 -8.18
C LEU A 37 -11.13 25.13 -6.86
N ALA A 38 -10.90 24.23 -5.91
CA ALA A 38 -11.49 24.32 -4.58
C ALA A 38 -10.55 25.08 -3.64
N GLY A 39 -11.09 25.76 -2.67
CA GLY A 39 -10.30 26.55 -1.71
C GLY A 39 -9.92 27.94 -2.21
N ARG A 40 -10.68 28.47 -3.14
CA ARG A 40 -10.62 29.89 -3.47
C ARG A 40 -11.48 30.66 -2.48
N GLY A 41 -10.88 31.02 -1.43
CA GLY A 41 -11.42 31.83 -0.35
C GLY A 41 -10.25 32.18 0.53
N ASP A 42 -10.50 32.59 1.75
CA ASP A 42 -9.46 32.97 2.71
C ASP A 42 -8.58 31.81 3.17
N GLY A 43 -8.86 30.57 2.75
CA GLY A 43 -8.10 29.36 3.08
C GLY A 43 -7.80 28.51 1.85
N TYR A 44 -6.62 28.64 1.28
CA TYR A 44 -6.13 27.71 0.27
C TYR A 44 -5.74 26.39 0.94
N ARG A 45 -6.57 25.36 0.76
CA ARG A 45 -6.32 24.04 1.33
C ARG A 45 -5.34 23.27 0.42
N ALA A 46 -4.15 23.03 0.90
CA ALA A 46 -3.09 22.37 0.14
C ALA A 46 -2.16 21.53 1.03
N ARG A 47 -2.62 21.11 2.18
CA ARG A 47 -1.86 20.27 3.10
C ARG A 47 -2.68 19.06 3.45
N TYR A 48 -2.16 17.88 3.21
CA TYR A 48 -2.76 16.67 3.74
C TYR A 48 -1.84 15.99 4.75
N ILE A 49 -2.43 15.25 5.68
CA ILE A 49 -1.74 14.57 6.76
C ILE A 49 -1.69 13.10 6.46
N ALA A 50 -0.53 12.49 6.63
CA ALA A 50 -0.35 11.05 6.52
C ALA A 50 0.52 10.52 7.66
N PRO A 51 0.27 9.30 8.14
CA PRO A 51 1.21 8.58 8.97
C PRO A 51 2.54 8.45 8.24
N TYR A 52 3.62 8.64 8.99
CA TYR A 52 4.95 8.38 8.46
C TYR A 52 5.19 6.88 8.43
N GLU A 53 5.27 6.36 7.25
CA GLU A 53 5.51 4.96 6.99
C GLU A 53 6.34 4.78 5.72
N ARG A 54 6.84 3.60 5.50
CA ARG A 54 7.82 3.27 4.48
C ARG A 54 7.38 3.58 3.04
N HIS A 55 6.08 3.48 2.74
CA HIS A 55 5.55 3.76 1.41
C HIS A 55 5.11 5.21 1.20
N VAL A 56 5.25 6.05 2.20
CA VAL A 56 4.87 7.46 2.12
C VAL A 56 5.59 8.24 1.02
N HIS A 57 6.71 7.71 0.53
CA HIS A 57 7.43 8.30 -0.60
C HIS A 57 6.58 8.40 -1.89
N HIS A 58 5.58 7.53 -2.07
CA HIS A 58 4.62 7.66 -3.16
C HIS A 58 3.83 8.96 -3.04
N HIS A 59 3.33 9.25 -1.86
CA HIS A 59 2.64 10.50 -1.59
C HIS A 59 3.57 11.71 -1.66
N ALA A 60 4.79 11.56 -1.18
CA ALA A 60 5.79 12.60 -1.24
C ALA A 60 6.20 12.98 -2.67
N GLY A 61 6.08 12.07 -3.61
CA GLY A 61 6.26 12.35 -5.02
C GLY A 61 5.21 13.31 -5.58
N TYR A 62 4.03 13.38 -4.99
CA TYR A 62 2.95 14.28 -5.36
C TYR A 62 2.93 15.58 -4.55
N GLY A 63 3.53 15.60 -3.38
CA GLY A 63 3.61 16.75 -2.53
C GLY A 63 5.01 17.03 -2.04
N ARG A 64 5.19 18.18 -1.41
CA ARG A 64 6.41 18.49 -0.68
C ARG A 64 6.18 18.21 0.79
N PRO A 65 7.12 17.56 1.47
CA PRO A 65 7.05 17.45 2.91
C PRO A 65 6.95 18.85 3.52
N PHE A 66 5.95 19.06 4.32
CA PHE A 66 5.87 20.28 5.09
C PHE A 66 7.00 20.27 6.11
N PRO A 67 7.83 21.33 6.20
CA PRO A 67 8.92 21.37 7.15
C PRO A 67 8.34 21.16 8.56
N PRO A 68 8.64 20.09 9.24
CA PRO A 68 7.98 19.78 10.48
C PRO A 68 8.49 20.71 11.57
N ARG A 69 7.57 21.22 12.34
CA ARG A 69 7.89 21.74 13.67
C ARG A 69 8.34 20.61 14.60
N TYR A 70 8.09 19.41 14.21
CA TYR A 70 8.57 18.18 14.81
C TYR A 70 9.81 17.79 14.02
N LYS A 71 10.91 17.65 14.64
CA LYS A 71 12.16 17.17 14.02
C LYS A 71 11.94 15.77 13.43
N ASP A 72 11.24 15.72 12.33
CA ASP A 72 11.08 14.52 11.57
C ASP A 72 12.29 14.39 10.67
N VAL A 73 13.09 13.40 10.96
CA VAL A 73 14.35 13.12 10.25
C VAL A 73 14.11 12.91 8.76
N THR A 74 12.96 12.39 8.39
CA THR A 74 12.60 12.15 6.99
C THR A 74 12.38 13.43 6.22
N ALA A 75 11.59 14.34 6.78
CA ALA A 75 11.34 15.61 6.15
C ALA A 75 12.60 16.48 6.09
N GLU A 76 13.44 16.41 7.11
CA GLU A 76 14.73 17.11 7.13
C GLU A 76 15.68 16.61 6.03
N ARG A 77 15.52 15.39 5.57
CA ARG A 77 16.45 14.76 4.62
C ARG A 77 15.91 14.61 3.21
N GLY A 78 14.76 15.18 2.94
CA GLY A 78 14.20 15.20 1.59
C GLY A 78 13.79 13.85 1.05
N VAL A 79 13.69 12.84 1.89
CA VAL A 79 13.23 11.53 1.47
C VAL A 79 11.86 11.62 0.84
N ALA A 80 11.04 12.38 1.49
CA ALA A 80 9.73 12.67 0.97
C ALA A 80 9.77 13.71 -0.15
N SER A 81 10.89 14.31 -0.49
CA SER A 81 11.01 15.35 -1.52
C SER A 81 11.27 14.83 -2.93
N GLY A 82 11.05 13.57 -3.17
CA GLY A 82 11.17 12.99 -4.51
C GLY A 82 12.58 12.54 -4.88
N GLU A 83 13.49 12.36 -3.93
CA GLU A 83 14.77 11.69 -4.20
C GLU A 83 14.58 10.28 -4.77
N PHE A 84 13.40 9.69 -4.61
CA PHE A 84 13.02 8.38 -5.14
C PHE A 84 12.29 8.41 -6.48
N GLY A 85 12.53 9.40 -7.31
CA GLY A 85 12.18 9.33 -8.71
C GLY A 85 10.73 9.66 -9.09
N MET A 86 9.91 10.12 -8.15
CA MET A 86 8.57 10.63 -8.46
C MET A 86 8.61 12.08 -8.96
N GLN A 87 9.79 12.55 -9.29
CA GLN A 87 10.00 13.89 -9.82
C GLN A 87 9.21 14.12 -11.11
N GLY A 88 8.55 15.24 -11.19
CA GLY A 88 7.73 15.60 -12.34
C GLY A 88 6.25 15.25 -12.21
N LYS A 89 5.88 14.41 -11.26
CA LYS A 89 4.47 14.14 -10.91
C LYS A 89 3.95 15.04 -9.81
N ARG A 90 4.79 15.96 -9.36
CA ARG A 90 4.50 16.79 -8.21
C ARG A 90 3.42 17.82 -8.50
N LEU A 91 2.50 17.93 -7.56
CA LEU A 91 1.48 18.94 -7.55
C LEU A 91 2.00 20.27 -7.06
N TRP A 92 1.38 21.29 -7.55
CA TRP A 92 1.75 22.64 -7.18
C TRP A 92 1.18 23.00 -5.83
N ASN A 93 2.03 23.48 -4.97
CA ASN A 93 1.67 23.97 -3.64
C ASN A 93 0.98 22.95 -2.73
N LEU A 94 1.15 21.65 -3.00
CA LEU A 94 0.71 20.61 -2.11
C LEU A 94 1.81 20.22 -1.13
N ASP A 95 1.49 20.25 0.13
CA ASP A 95 2.40 19.84 1.20
C ASP A 95 1.85 18.57 1.90
N VAL A 96 2.73 17.62 2.17
CA VAL A 96 2.44 16.44 2.99
C VAL A 96 2.96 16.69 4.41
N VAL A 97 2.07 16.54 5.37
CA VAL A 97 2.42 16.58 6.79
C VAL A 97 2.57 15.14 7.28
N LEU A 98 3.81 14.73 7.50
CA LEU A 98 4.13 13.39 7.95
C LEU A 98 4.14 13.33 9.47
N VAL A 99 3.36 12.41 10.03
CA VAL A 99 3.22 12.25 11.47
C VAL A 99 3.74 10.88 11.90
N ARG A 100 4.75 10.87 12.78
CA ARG A 100 5.25 9.64 13.36
C ARG A 100 4.19 8.97 14.23
N LEU A 101 4.01 7.68 14.01
CA LEU A 101 3.15 6.86 14.84
C LEU A 101 3.84 6.59 16.20
N VAL A 102 3.09 6.72 17.26
CA VAL A 102 3.59 6.49 18.62
C VAL A 102 3.71 4.99 18.87
N GLY A 103 4.83 4.58 19.48
CA GLY A 103 5.11 3.16 19.74
C GLY A 103 5.69 2.42 18.55
N ALA A 104 5.63 2.96 17.33
CA ALA A 104 6.29 2.36 16.19
C ALA A 104 7.81 2.33 16.41
N LEU A 105 8.41 1.20 16.13
CA LEU A 105 9.86 1.08 16.06
C LEU A 105 10.32 1.70 14.74
N TYR A 106 11.39 2.47 14.79
CA TYR A 106 11.97 3.09 13.62
C TYR A 106 13.39 2.59 13.47
N GLU A 107 13.69 2.07 12.29
CA GLU A 107 15.05 1.70 11.95
C GLU A 107 15.78 2.90 11.34
N ALA A 108 17.00 3.15 11.79
CA ALA A 108 17.88 4.12 11.17
C ALA A 108 18.69 3.43 10.08
N HIS A 109 18.51 3.86 8.87
CA HIS A 109 19.14 3.25 7.73
C HIS A 109 20.26 4.11 7.18
N GLY A 110 21.39 3.52 7.18
CA GLY A 110 22.55 3.76 6.40
C GLY A 110 23.05 5.17 6.18
N ILE A 111 23.82 5.33 5.11
CA ILE A 111 24.60 6.53 4.79
C ILE A 111 23.76 7.82 4.76
N ARG A 112 22.49 7.73 4.47
CA ARG A 112 21.59 8.89 4.42
C ARG A 112 20.72 9.04 5.66
N GLN A 113 20.91 8.22 6.67
CA GLN A 113 20.19 8.22 7.93
C GLN A 113 18.66 8.32 7.75
N PHE A 114 18.16 7.49 6.91
CA PHE A 114 16.78 7.30 6.66
C PHE A 114 16.18 6.52 7.84
N THR A 115 15.04 6.94 8.33
CA THR A 115 14.31 6.18 9.33
C THR A 115 12.98 5.73 8.73
N CYS A 116 12.78 4.42 8.68
CA CYS A 116 11.49 3.83 8.35
C CYS A 116 10.86 3.25 9.61
N PRO A 117 9.54 3.22 9.70
CA PRO A 117 8.91 2.44 10.73
C PRO A 117 9.26 0.97 10.50
N LEU A 118 9.91 0.38 11.46
CA LEU A 118 9.89 -1.04 11.63
C LEU A 118 8.55 -1.45 12.20
N LEU A 119 8.25 -2.67 11.95
CA LEU A 119 7.21 -3.47 12.55
C LEU A 119 7.05 -3.09 14.00
N GLY A 120 5.87 -2.73 14.44
CA GLY A 120 5.81 -2.38 15.81
C GLY A 120 4.44 -2.29 16.44
N ASN A 121 4.46 -2.38 17.72
CA ASN A 121 3.31 -2.18 18.57
C ASN A 121 2.93 -0.69 18.56
N VAL A 122 2.25 -0.26 17.49
CA VAL A 122 1.76 1.12 17.42
C VAL A 122 0.70 1.32 18.49
N ASP A 123 0.91 2.33 19.33
CA ASP A 123 -0.14 2.83 20.20
C ASP A 123 -1.12 3.64 19.34
N VAL A 124 -2.26 3.01 19.02
CA VAL A 124 -3.27 3.59 18.14
C VAL A 124 -3.84 4.89 18.72
N GLU A 125 -4.15 4.93 20.00
CA GLU A 125 -4.74 6.12 20.63
C GLU A 125 -3.76 7.30 20.65
N ALA A 126 -2.53 7.06 21.07
CA ALA A 126 -1.52 8.10 21.10
C ALA A 126 -1.15 8.58 19.69
N SER A 127 -1.17 7.68 18.70
CA SER A 127 -0.92 8.02 17.29
C SER A 127 -2.04 8.89 16.73
N VAL A 128 -3.28 8.56 16.99
CA VAL A 128 -4.44 9.38 16.59
C VAL A 128 -4.40 10.75 17.24
N GLN A 129 -4.01 10.84 18.52
CA GLN A 129 -3.81 12.15 19.18
C GLN A 129 -2.69 12.96 18.52
N ALA A 130 -1.61 12.30 18.05
CA ALA A 130 -0.54 12.99 17.33
C ALA A 130 -1.03 13.51 15.96
N LEU A 131 -1.80 12.71 15.23
CA LEU A 131 -2.46 13.11 13.98
C LEU A 131 -3.44 14.28 14.21
N GLY A 132 -4.25 14.22 15.26
CA GLY A 132 -5.17 15.30 15.64
C GLY A 132 -4.44 16.60 15.96
N ARG A 133 -3.36 16.56 16.75
CA ARG A 133 -2.54 17.75 17.01
C ARG A 133 -1.95 18.36 15.72
N ALA A 134 -1.54 17.52 14.79
CA ALA A 134 -1.08 17.98 13.48
C ALA A 134 -2.23 18.67 12.71
N ALA A 135 -3.42 18.08 12.75
CA ALA A 135 -4.60 18.63 12.11
C ALA A 135 -4.97 20.00 12.71
N ASP A 136 -4.97 20.15 14.04
CA ASP A 136 -5.22 21.44 14.70
C ASP A 136 -4.25 22.53 14.23
N ILE A 137 -2.97 22.20 14.10
CA ILE A 137 -1.94 23.15 13.66
C ILE A 137 -2.16 23.56 12.19
N HIS A 138 -2.61 22.64 11.35
CA HIS A 138 -2.73 22.84 9.92
C HIS A 138 -4.18 23.08 9.45
N ALA A 139 -5.16 23.09 10.35
CA ALA A 139 -6.58 23.18 10.04
C ALA A 139 -6.95 24.19 8.94
N PRO A 140 -6.44 25.44 8.95
CA PRO A 140 -6.80 26.42 7.92
C PRO A 140 -6.40 26.00 6.49
N TYR A 141 -5.43 25.09 6.36
CA TYR A 141 -4.87 24.65 5.09
C TYR A 141 -5.06 23.14 4.85
N LEU A 142 -5.75 22.47 5.74
CA LEU A 142 -5.94 21.02 5.68
C LEU A 142 -6.85 20.66 4.52
N SER A 143 -6.37 19.80 3.63
CA SER A 143 -7.09 19.31 2.47
C SER A 143 -7.54 17.87 2.59
N GLY A 144 -6.97 17.08 3.49
CA GLY A 144 -7.34 15.69 3.68
C GLY A 144 -6.40 14.91 4.58
N PHE A 145 -6.75 13.66 4.77
CA PHE A 145 -5.89 12.64 5.35
C PHE A 145 -5.62 11.55 4.33
N ALA A 146 -4.47 10.92 4.43
CA ALA A 146 -4.14 9.75 3.63
C ALA A 146 -3.46 8.70 4.50
N SER A 147 -3.64 7.43 4.15
CA SER A 147 -2.84 6.32 4.66
C SER A 147 -2.59 5.28 3.58
N MET A 148 -1.66 4.38 3.86
CA MET A 148 -1.51 3.18 3.05
C MET A 148 -2.54 2.13 3.46
N GLY A 149 -2.93 1.28 2.52
CA GLY A 149 -3.84 0.17 2.76
C GLY A 149 -3.17 -1.10 3.29
N TYR A 150 -1.87 -1.05 3.51
CA TYR A 150 -1.11 -2.20 3.96
C TYR A 150 -1.33 -2.45 5.44
N GLU A 151 -1.54 -3.70 5.76
CA GLU A 151 -1.79 -4.13 7.12
C GLU A 151 -0.83 -5.20 7.57
N SER A 152 0.29 -5.29 6.93
CA SER A 152 1.33 -6.17 7.38
C SER A 152 1.57 -5.96 8.87
N PRO A 153 1.85 -7.00 9.61
CA PRO A 153 2.10 -6.91 11.05
C PRO A 153 3.01 -5.78 11.44
N GLY A 154 3.78 -5.31 10.51
CA GLY A 154 4.72 -4.27 10.73
C GLY A 154 4.35 -2.84 10.43
N TYR A 155 3.16 -2.55 10.02
CA TYR A 155 2.82 -1.20 9.57
C TYR A 155 1.96 -0.39 10.55
N GLY A 156 1.66 -0.96 11.70
CA GLY A 156 0.80 -0.31 12.68
C GLY A 156 -0.69 -0.35 12.34
N TYR A 157 -1.06 -1.00 11.25
CA TYR A 157 -2.46 -1.18 10.85
C TYR A 157 -2.99 -2.58 11.22
N SER A 158 -2.20 -3.38 11.91
CA SER A 158 -2.52 -4.77 12.24
C SER A 158 -3.52 -4.90 13.38
N GLU A 159 -3.63 -3.91 14.26
CA GLU A 159 -4.64 -3.92 15.31
C GLU A 159 -6.03 -3.82 14.70
N ARG A 160 -6.89 -4.79 15.03
CA ARG A 160 -8.23 -4.93 14.47
C ARG A 160 -9.32 -4.59 15.47
N ASN A 161 -10.34 -3.91 14.98
CA ASN A 161 -11.60 -3.78 15.69
C ASN A 161 -12.37 -5.12 15.69
N LYS A 162 -13.46 -5.19 16.45
CA LYS A 162 -14.32 -6.38 16.52
C LYS A 162 -14.93 -6.79 15.18
N ASP A 163 -15.07 -5.86 14.25
CA ASP A 163 -15.56 -6.05 12.89
C ASP A 163 -14.45 -6.42 11.88
N GLY A 164 -13.21 -6.60 12.36
CA GLY A 164 -12.06 -6.96 11.54
C GLY A 164 -11.38 -5.78 10.83
N ALA A 165 -11.92 -4.58 10.95
CA ALA A 165 -11.32 -3.40 10.34
C ALA A 165 -10.08 -2.92 11.10
N SER A 166 -9.12 -2.31 10.39
CA SER A 166 -7.96 -1.70 11.02
C SER A 166 -8.37 -0.58 11.98
N ALA A 167 -7.96 -0.70 13.24
CA ALA A 167 -8.30 0.24 14.29
C ALA A 167 -7.74 1.64 14.02
N LEU A 168 -6.48 1.70 13.58
CA LEU A 168 -5.84 2.98 13.24
C LEU A 168 -6.50 3.66 12.05
N GLN A 169 -6.72 2.92 10.95
CA GLN A 169 -7.35 3.48 9.75
C GLN A 169 -8.77 3.98 10.03
N ARG A 170 -9.56 3.24 10.81
CA ARG A 170 -10.89 3.69 11.22
C ARG A 170 -10.84 5.02 11.96
N LYS A 171 -9.93 5.17 12.91
CA LYS A 171 -9.76 6.41 13.66
C LYS A 171 -9.23 7.57 12.81
N ILE A 172 -8.39 7.29 11.81
CA ILE A 172 -7.97 8.30 10.82
C ILE A 172 -9.19 8.78 10.02
N GLY A 173 -10.06 7.88 9.59
CA GLY A 173 -11.29 8.23 8.89
C GLY A 173 -12.24 9.08 9.77
N ASP A 174 -12.43 8.68 11.02
CA ASP A 174 -13.23 9.45 11.97
C ASP A 174 -12.65 10.86 12.18
N LEU A 175 -11.33 10.96 12.28
CA LEU A 175 -10.63 12.23 12.42
C LEU A 175 -10.78 13.09 11.17
N ALA A 176 -10.64 12.54 9.98
CA ALA A 176 -10.84 13.27 8.72
C ALA A 176 -12.24 13.87 8.62
N HIS A 177 -13.26 13.10 8.98
CA HIS A 177 -14.64 13.57 9.00
C HIS A 177 -14.89 14.64 10.07
N GLN A 178 -14.18 14.59 11.21
CA GLN A 178 -14.24 15.64 12.21
C GLN A 178 -13.77 17.00 11.67
N TYR A 179 -12.80 16.98 10.74
CA TYR A 179 -12.27 18.20 10.10
C TYR A 179 -12.96 18.53 8.76
N ASP A 180 -14.00 17.80 8.39
CA ASP A 180 -14.71 17.96 7.12
C ASP A 180 -13.78 17.92 5.89
N VAL A 181 -12.90 16.93 5.88
CA VAL A 181 -11.94 16.67 4.79
C VAL A 181 -11.94 15.21 4.39
N PRO A 182 -11.62 14.89 3.13
CA PRO A 182 -11.62 13.51 2.66
C PRO A 182 -10.49 12.67 3.27
N TYR A 183 -10.75 11.38 3.39
CA TYR A 183 -9.76 10.36 3.73
C TYR A 183 -9.49 9.45 2.54
N LEU A 184 -8.25 9.49 2.05
CA LEU A 184 -7.73 8.64 0.99
C LEU A 184 -6.97 7.44 1.58
N VAL A 185 -7.25 6.25 1.05
CA VAL A 185 -6.41 5.07 1.29
C VAL A 185 -5.73 4.64 -0.01
N ASP A 186 -4.40 4.66 0.00
CA ASP A 186 -3.58 4.07 -1.06
C ASP A 186 -3.49 2.57 -0.82
N ASN A 187 -4.35 1.84 -1.49
CA ASN A 187 -4.46 0.39 -1.40
C ASN A 187 -3.92 -0.32 -2.66
N ALA A 188 -2.82 0.18 -3.20
CA ALA A 188 -2.25 -0.31 -4.44
C ALA A 188 -1.97 -1.83 -4.47
N ARG A 189 -1.82 -2.46 -3.31
CA ARG A 189 -1.60 -3.91 -3.18
C ARG A 189 -2.83 -4.67 -2.70
N GLY A 190 -3.89 -3.98 -2.39
CA GLY A 190 -5.12 -4.58 -1.91
C GLY A 190 -5.98 -5.15 -3.03
N THR A 191 -7.00 -5.87 -2.62
CA THR A 191 -7.98 -6.49 -3.50
C THR A 191 -9.38 -6.05 -3.07
N PRO A 192 -10.18 -5.48 -3.96
CA PRO A 192 -11.57 -5.16 -3.65
C PRO A 192 -12.34 -6.38 -3.18
N PHE A 193 -13.29 -6.20 -2.30
CA PHE A 193 -14.18 -7.22 -1.73
C PHE A 193 -13.50 -8.22 -0.78
N LEU A 194 -12.20 -8.43 -0.93
CA LEU A 194 -11.39 -9.31 -0.09
C LEU A 194 -10.33 -8.45 0.62
N GLY A 195 -10.54 -8.03 1.82
CA GLY A 195 -9.58 -7.20 2.56
C GLY A 195 -10.22 -5.93 3.12
N ASN A 196 -9.53 -4.81 3.03
CA ASN A 196 -10.01 -3.55 3.58
C ASN A 196 -11.31 -3.08 2.93
N ASP A 197 -12.35 -2.97 3.74
CA ASP A 197 -13.61 -2.36 3.34
C ASP A 197 -13.59 -0.86 3.67
N LEU A 198 -13.75 -0.02 2.64
CA LEU A 198 -13.80 1.44 2.80
C LEU A 198 -14.79 1.87 3.87
N ARG A 199 -15.96 1.21 3.92
CA ARG A 199 -17.03 1.52 4.88
C ARG A 199 -16.59 1.28 6.31
N ALA A 200 -15.88 0.17 6.53
CA ALA A 200 -15.44 -0.26 7.84
C ALA A 200 -14.36 0.68 8.43
N ILE A 201 -13.58 1.32 7.59
CA ILE A 201 -12.52 2.25 8.01
C ILE A 201 -12.88 3.72 7.80
N ASN A 202 -14.12 4.02 7.41
CA ASN A 202 -14.58 5.37 7.10
C ASN A 202 -13.74 6.10 6.04
N ALA A 203 -13.18 5.37 5.08
CA ALA A 203 -12.50 6.00 3.96
C ALA A 203 -13.51 6.59 2.97
N ASP A 204 -13.18 7.72 2.38
CA ASP A 204 -14.00 8.34 1.35
C ASP A 204 -13.62 7.86 -0.04
N VAL A 205 -12.35 7.49 -0.22
CA VAL A 205 -11.82 7.00 -1.48
C VAL A 205 -10.64 6.06 -1.24
N MET A 206 -10.59 5.01 -2.04
CA MET A 206 -9.51 4.03 -2.03
C MET A 206 -9.09 3.73 -3.46
N MET A 207 -7.79 3.60 -3.67
CA MET A 207 -7.25 3.22 -4.97
C MET A 207 -6.58 1.85 -4.91
N TYR A 208 -6.58 1.17 -6.06
CA TYR A 208 -5.96 -0.13 -6.26
C TYR A 208 -5.12 -0.11 -7.54
N SER A 209 -4.00 -0.83 -7.53
CA SER A 209 -3.24 -1.15 -8.75
C SER A 209 -3.70 -2.52 -9.22
N THR A 210 -4.28 -2.59 -10.41
CA THR A 210 -4.97 -3.80 -10.85
C THR A 210 -4.03 -4.92 -11.33
N ASP A 211 -2.77 -4.61 -11.52
CA ASP A 211 -1.68 -5.53 -11.92
C ASP A 211 -0.87 -6.09 -10.74
N LYS A 212 -1.34 -5.90 -9.51
CA LYS A 212 -0.72 -6.46 -8.30
C LYS A 212 -1.59 -7.59 -7.73
N ALA A 213 -1.92 -7.56 -6.44
CA ALA A 213 -2.76 -8.57 -5.79
C ALA A 213 -4.15 -8.73 -6.41
N PHE A 214 -4.65 -7.71 -7.07
CA PHE A 214 -5.87 -7.76 -7.86
C PHE A 214 -5.79 -8.76 -9.03
N ASN A 215 -4.56 -9.04 -9.49
CA ASN A 215 -4.25 -10.03 -10.53
C ASN A 215 -4.98 -9.78 -11.86
N GLY A 216 -5.13 -8.50 -12.20
CA GLY A 216 -5.74 -8.04 -13.46
C GLY A 216 -4.71 -7.44 -14.42
N PRO A 217 -5.17 -6.87 -15.53
CA PRO A 217 -4.30 -6.13 -16.44
C PRO A 217 -3.75 -4.87 -15.77
N THR A 218 -2.66 -4.33 -16.30
CA THR A 218 -2.13 -3.04 -15.87
C THR A 218 -3.21 -1.98 -15.93
N GLY A 219 -3.48 -1.38 -14.77
CA GLY A 219 -4.51 -0.38 -14.60
C GLY A 219 -4.57 0.14 -13.17
N GLY A 220 -5.41 1.13 -12.98
CA GLY A 220 -5.79 1.67 -11.69
C GLY A 220 -7.30 1.59 -11.51
N LEU A 221 -7.73 1.35 -10.31
CA LEU A 221 -9.14 1.39 -9.93
C LEU A 221 -9.30 2.35 -8.76
N ILE A 222 -10.23 3.27 -8.87
CA ILE A 222 -10.67 4.13 -7.76
C ILE A 222 -12.08 3.70 -7.37
N ILE A 223 -12.28 3.46 -6.09
CA ILE A 223 -13.60 3.26 -5.49
C ILE A 223 -13.78 4.35 -4.44
N GLY A 224 -14.91 5.03 -4.45
CA GLY A 224 -15.15 6.10 -3.48
C GLY A 224 -16.63 6.47 -3.33
N ARG A 225 -16.89 7.34 -2.35
CA ARG A 225 -18.22 7.90 -2.16
C ARG A 225 -18.62 8.73 -3.38
N GLU A 226 -19.88 8.64 -3.79
CA GLU A 226 -20.39 9.35 -4.98
C GLU A 226 -20.04 10.84 -4.97
N GLU A 227 -20.09 11.48 -3.81
CA GLU A 227 -19.79 12.91 -3.66
C GLU A 227 -18.35 13.30 -4.02
N VAL A 228 -17.36 12.44 -3.71
CA VAL A 228 -15.97 12.65 -4.13
C VAL A 228 -15.75 12.16 -5.56
N MET A 229 -16.41 11.07 -5.96
CA MET A 229 -16.29 10.50 -7.30
C MET A 229 -16.83 11.42 -8.39
N VAL A 230 -17.83 12.25 -8.10
CA VAL A 230 -18.29 13.29 -9.02
C VAL A 230 -17.18 14.25 -9.42
N GLN A 231 -16.33 14.65 -8.47
CA GLN A 231 -15.20 15.55 -8.73
C GLN A 231 -14.15 14.87 -9.60
N ILE A 232 -13.84 13.61 -9.29
CA ILE A 232 -12.87 12.80 -10.05
C ILE A 232 -13.36 12.59 -11.48
N ARG A 233 -14.64 12.21 -11.68
CA ARG A 233 -15.20 12.04 -13.03
C ARG A 233 -15.14 13.34 -13.84
N ARG A 234 -15.40 14.48 -13.23
CA ARG A 234 -15.26 15.78 -13.91
C ARG A 234 -13.84 16.05 -14.34
N ALA A 235 -12.89 15.77 -13.48
CA ALA A 235 -11.46 15.95 -13.80
C ALA A 235 -11.00 15.02 -14.93
N MET A 236 -11.59 13.83 -15.03
CA MET A 236 -11.36 12.87 -16.11
C MET A 236 -12.13 13.21 -17.42
N GLY A 237 -12.88 14.29 -17.44
CA GLY A 237 -13.65 14.70 -18.64
C GLY A 237 -14.98 13.99 -18.80
N MET A 238 -15.42 13.27 -17.81
CA MET A 238 -16.73 12.64 -17.80
C MET A 238 -17.78 13.67 -17.41
N HIS A 239 -18.19 14.46 -18.38
CA HIS A 239 -19.27 15.42 -18.24
C HIS A 239 -20.57 14.77 -18.63
N GLY A 240 -21.57 14.90 -17.84
CA GLY A 240 -22.86 14.39 -18.16
C GLY A 240 -23.62 13.95 -16.94
N MET A 241 -24.69 13.25 -17.18
CA MET A 241 -25.57 12.81 -16.12
C MET A 241 -24.82 11.94 -15.12
N ARG A 242 -25.26 12.01 -13.89
CA ARG A 242 -24.80 11.18 -12.76
C ARG A 242 -24.71 9.69 -13.10
N ALA A 243 -25.42 9.27 -14.12
CA ALA A 243 -25.43 7.91 -14.67
C ALA A 243 -24.26 7.57 -15.61
N GLY A 244 -23.36 8.54 -15.89
CA GLY A 244 -22.08 8.22 -16.49
C GLY A 244 -22.05 7.90 -17.97
N THR A 245 -22.61 8.76 -18.81
CA THR A 245 -22.15 8.80 -20.18
C THR A 245 -20.79 9.46 -20.23
N VAL A 246 -19.82 8.73 -20.71
CA VAL A 246 -18.46 9.24 -20.93
C VAL A 246 -18.51 10.15 -22.16
N GLU A 247 -18.52 11.44 -21.95
CA GLU A 247 -18.17 12.40 -22.99
C GLU A 247 -16.81 12.98 -22.63
N SER A 248 -15.76 12.37 -23.16
CA SER A 248 -14.44 12.99 -23.14
C SER A 248 -14.44 14.14 -24.14
N HIS A 249 -14.39 15.35 -23.68
CA HIS A 249 -14.27 16.52 -24.54
C HIS A 249 -12.83 16.83 -24.92
N GLY A 250 -11.86 15.99 -24.57
CA GLY A 250 -10.44 16.22 -24.82
C GLY A 250 -9.86 17.46 -24.12
N LYS A 251 -10.61 18.04 -23.19
CA LYS A 251 -10.23 19.25 -22.44
C LYS A 251 -10.08 19.04 -20.95
N ALA A 252 -10.35 17.83 -20.48
CA ALA A 252 -10.14 17.48 -19.09
C ALA A 252 -8.66 17.28 -18.80
N ALA A 253 -8.25 17.65 -17.59
CA ALA A 253 -6.87 17.61 -17.19
C ALA A 253 -6.25 16.19 -17.25
N TYR A 254 -7.08 15.16 -17.02
CA TYR A 254 -6.63 13.78 -16.85
C TYR A 254 -7.19 12.81 -17.88
N VAL A 255 -7.74 13.30 -18.98
CA VAL A 255 -8.28 12.44 -20.05
C VAL A 255 -7.25 11.45 -20.61
N GLY A 256 -5.96 11.81 -20.57
CA GLY A 256 -4.86 10.92 -20.97
C GLY A 256 -4.61 9.73 -20.03
N PHE A 257 -5.32 9.67 -18.91
CA PHE A 257 -5.24 8.55 -17.96
C PHE A 257 -6.35 7.52 -18.16
N ASP A 258 -7.15 7.65 -19.19
CA ASP A 258 -8.16 6.65 -19.53
C ASP A 258 -7.48 5.30 -19.83
N PRO A 259 -8.01 4.18 -19.31
CA PRO A 259 -7.49 2.86 -19.64
C PRO A 259 -7.89 2.46 -21.06
N GLY A 260 -7.12 1.59 -21.67
CA GLY A 260 -7.57 0.91 -22.90
C GLY A 260 -8.80 0.04 -22.62
N LYS A 261 -9.60 -0.21 -23.65
CA LYS A 261 -10.83 -1.02 -23.52
C LYS A 261 -10.52 -2.42 -23.02
N GLU A 262 -9.41 -2.99 -23.47
CA GLU A 262 -8.94 -4.32 -23.08
C GLU A 262 -8.65 -4.37 -21.57
N ALA A 263 -7.96 -3.35 -21.05
CA ALA A 263 -7.71 -3.24 -19.63
C ALA A 263 -8.99 -3.08 -18.82
N LEU A 264 -9.92 -2.23 -19.30
CA LEU A 264 -11.22 -2.05 -18.65
C LEU A 264 -12.03 -3.34 -18.60
N TYR A 265 -12.10 -4.11 -19.69
CA TYR A 265 -12.78 -5.40 -19.70
C TYR A 265 -12.12 -6.41 -18.77
N GLY A 266 -10.79 -6.45 -18.75
CA GLY A 266 -10.05 -7.31 -17.82
C GLY A 266 -10.32 -6.95 -16.36
N ILE A 267 -10.31 -5.67 -16.00
CA ILE A 267 -10.65 -5.19 -14.65
C ILE A 267 -12.08 -5.60 -14.26
N ILE A 268 -13.05 -5.41 -15.16
CA ILE A 268 -14.44 -5.80 -14.92
C ILE A 268 -14.52 -7.31 -14.66
N ARG A 269 -13.87 -8.12 -15.50
CA ARG A 269 -13.91 -9.58 -15.36
C ARG A 269 -13.29 -10.05 -14.05
N VAL A 270 -12.19 -9.43 -13.61
CA VAL A 270 -11.59 -9.76 -12.31
C VAL A 270 -12.52 -9.40 -11.16
N LEU A 271 -13.19 -8.25 -11.22
CA LEU A 271 -14.16 -7.87 -10.19
C LEU A 271 -15.34 -8.85 -10.11
N GLU A 272 -15.82 -9.33 -11.26
CA GLU A 272 -16.86 -10.38 -11.31
C GLU A 272 -16.35 -11.67 -10.64
N LEU A 273 -15.16 -12.14 -11.01
CA LEU A 273 -14.56 -13.35 -10.44
C LEU A 273 -14.32 -13.23 -8.92
N LEU A 274 -13.82 -12.11 -8.45
CA LEU A 274 -13.62 -11.87 -7.02
C LEU A 274 -14.93 -11.95 -6.21
N ARG A 275 -16.07 -11.67 -6.85
CA ARG A 275 -17.38 -11.78 -6.21
C ARG A 275 -18.01 -13.17 -6.35
N GLU A 276 -17.85 -13.78 -7.50
CA GLU A 276 -18.52 -15.03 -7.86
C GLU A 276 -17.72 -16.26 -7.40
N GLU A 277 -16.40 -16.15 -7.47
CA GLU A 277 -15.46 -17.25 -7.21
C GLU A 277 -14.29 -16.82 -6.32
N PRO A 278 -14.52 -16.26 -5.12
CA PRO A 278 -13.44 -15.75 -4.26
C PRO A 278 -12.41 -16.83 -3.90
N ASP A 279 -12.83 -18.08 -3.78
CA ASP A 279 -11.95 -19.20 -3.45
C ASP A 279 -10.91 -19.48 -4.53
N SER A 280 -11.17 -19.09 -5.79
CA SER A 280 -10.19 -19.20 -6.87
C SER A 280 -8.98 -18.29 -6.64
N TYR A 281 -9.14 -17.23 -5.86
CA TYR A 281 -8.08 -16.29 -5.48
C TYR A 281 -7.45 -16.65 -4.14
N THR A 282 -8.26 -17.05 -3.16
CA THR A 282 -7.75 -17.34 -1.81
C THR A 282 -7.14 -18.73 -1.68
N GLY A 283 -7.63 -19.72 -2.43
CA GLY A 283 -7.12 -21.09 -2.38
C GLY A 283 -5.62 -21.22 -2.69
N PRO A 284 -5.09 -20.60 -3.77
CA PRO A 284 -3.65 -20.58 -4.02
C PRO A 284 -2.81 -19.94 -2.91
N VAL A 285 -3.37 -18.92 -2.22
CA VAL A 285 -2.72 -18.29 -1.07
C VAL A 285 -2.67 -19.23 0.11
N ASP A 286 -3.75 -19.97 0.37
CA ASP A 286 -3.82 -20.95 1.45
C ASP A 286 -2.78 -22.05 1.25
N GLN A 287 -2.69 -22.60 0.04
CA GLN A 287 -1.68 -23.60 -0.30
C GLN A 287 -0.25 -23.03 -0.18
N LEU A 288 -0.02 -21.82 -0.68
CA LEU A 288 1.29 -21.18 -0.58
C LEU A 288 1.69 -20.96 0.88
N HIS A 289 0.74 -20.61 1.75
CA HIS A 289 1.01 -20.44 3.18
C HIS A 289 1.54 -21.72 3.83
N GLU A 290 0.92 -22.85 3.54
CA GLU A 290 1.38 -24.16 4.02
C GLU A 290 2.79 -24.49 3.53
N ILE A 291 3.05 -24.27 2.24
CA ILE A 291 4.37 -24.48 1.65
C ILE A 291 5.43 -23.58 2.31
N VAL A 292 5.11 -22.29 2.51
CA VAL A 292 6.06 -21.36 3.15
C VAL A 292 6.41 -21.82 4.56
N GLN A 293 5.42 -22.21 5.36
CA GLN A 293 5.67 -22.70 6.72
C GLN A 293 6.57 -23.94 6.71
N GLN A 294 6.25 -24.91 5.87
CA GLN A 294 6.99 -26.18 5.80
C GLN A 294 8.44 -25.99 5.33
N GLU A 295 8.62 -25.26 4.23
CA GLU A 295 9.95 -25.09 3.64
C GLU A 295 10.84 -24.16 4.47
N MET A 296 10.30 -23.13 5.11
CA MET A 296 11.05 -22.27 6.04
C MET A 296 11.49 -23.06 7.27
N GLN A 297 10.57 -23.83 7.86
CA GLN A 297 10.90 -24.68 9.01
C GLN A 297 11.95 -25.75 8.68
N ALA A 298 11.94 -26.29 7.47
CA ALA A 298 12.90 -27.32 7.05
C ALA A 298 14.29 -26.76 6.75
N ALA A 299 14.40 -25.52 6.30
CA ALA A 299 15.66 -24.94 5.84
C ALA A 299 16.36 -24.06 6.87
N LEU A 300 15.62 -23.45 7.79
CA LEU A 300 16.14 -22.53 8.79
C LEU A 300 16.43 -23.24 10.12
N SER A 301 17.43 -22.78 10.84
CA SER A 301 17.63 -23.24 12.21
C SER A 301 16.44 -22.84 13.10
N PRO A 302 16.12 -23.62 14.15
CA PRO A 302 15.03 -23.28 15.08
C PRO A 302 15.15 -21.84 15.62
N GLU A 303 16.37 -21.40 15.92
CA GLU A 303 16.64 -20.05 16.43
C GLU A 303 16.15 -18.95 15.47
N ILE A 304 16.35 -19.15 14.16
CA ILE A 304 15.89 -18.20 13.15
C ILE A 304 14.38 -18.36 12.92
N PHE A 305 13.93 -19.60 12.77
CA PHE A 305 12.52 -19.89 12.45
C PHE A 305 11.58 -19.40 13.53
N ASP A 306 11.92 -19.58 14.80
CA ASP A 306 11.12 -19.12 15.94
C ASP A 306 11.00 -17.59 16.01
N GLY A 307 11.87 -16.87 15.34
CA GLY A 307 11.80 -15.41 15.18
C GLY A 307 11.00 -14.94 13.97
N LEU A 308 10.45 -15.87 13.17
CA LEU A 308 9.62 -15.53 12.02
C LEU A 308 8.14 -15.56 12.39
N SER A 309 7.40 -14.58 11.91
CA SER A 309 5.95 -14.63 11.87
C SER A 309 5.49 -14.80 10.42
N ILE A 310 4.88 -15.94 10.12
CA ILE A 310 4.37 -16.28 8.78
C ILE A 310 2.85 -16.21 8.82
N SER A 311 2.28 -15.30 8.07
CA SER A 311 0.84 -15.06 8.04
C SER A 311 0.32 -14.79 6.64
N LYS A 312 -0.99 -14.98 6.45
CA LYS A 312 -1.67 -14.51 5.25
C LYS A 312 -1.98 -13.02 5.40
N SER A 313 -1.66 -12.25 4.37
CA SER A 313 -2.04 -10.85 4.34
C SER A 313 -3.56 -10.71 4.37
N TYR A 314 -4.05 -9.82 5.20
CA TYR A 314 -5.49 -9.53 5.28
C TYR A 314 -6.00 -8.81 4.03
N ASN A 315 -5.18 -7.95 3.46
CA ASN A 315 -5.59 -7.00 2.43
C ASN A 315 -5.11 -7.36 1.02
N SER A 316 -4.05 -8.14 0.93
CA SER A 316 -3.50 -8.60 -0.34
C SER A 316 -3.49 -10.13 -0.39
N LEU A 317 -3.64 -10.66 -1.59
CA LEU A 317 -3.59 -12.11 -1.83
C LEU A 317 -2.13 -12.60 -1.77
N ALA A 318 -1.55 -12.58 -0.58
CA ALA A 318 -0.14 -12.85 -0.36
C ALA A 318 0.14 -13.49 1.00
N ILE A 319 1.31 -14.07 1.13
CA ILE A 319 1.91 -14.49 2.39
C ILE A 319 2.92 -13.44 2.82
N GLU A 320 2.93 -13.12 4.08
CA GLU A 320 3.87 -12.22 4.72
C GLU A 320 4.74 -13.00 5.68
N ILE A 321 6.04 -12.87 5.50
CA ILE A 321 7.08 -13.42 6.37
C ILE A 321 7.71 -12.24 7.07
N ASP A 322 7.31 -12.02 8.32
CA ASP A 322 7.87 -11.01 9.18
C ASP A 322 9.05 -11.61 9.92
N TYR A 323 10.21 -11.00 9.79
CA TYR A 323 11.44 -11.37 10.48
C TYR A 323 11.90 -10.30 11.48
N GLY A 324 11.02 -9.36 11.83
CA GLY A 324 11.33 -8.30 12.79
C GLY A 324 11.74 -8.83 14.15
N ASP A 325 11.11 -9.90 14.62
CA ASP A 325 11.43 -10.52 15.91
C ASP A 325 12.74 -11.34 15.91
N THR A 326 13.40 -11.48 14.75
CA THR A 326 14.76 -12.00 14.69
C THR A 326 15.78 -10.97 15.21
N TRP A 327 15.40 -9.69 15.23
CA TRP A 327 16.19 -8.58 15.74
C TRP A 327 15.80 -8.24 17.18
N GLY A 328 16.72 -7.73 17.94
CA GLY A 328 16.46 -7.16 19.26
C GLY A 328 17.04 -7.96 20.43
N GLY A 329 17.37 -7.29 21.52
CA GLY A 329 18.10 -7.84 22.63
C GLY A 329 19.47 -8.35 22.21
N ASP A 330 19.76 -9.61 22.55
CA ASP A 330 21.00 -10.29 22.13
C ASP A 330 20.87 -11.02 20.79
N LYS A 331 19.70 -10.95 20.15
CA LYS A 331 19.43 -11.61 18.87
C LYS A 331 20.05 -10.82 17.73
N GLN A 332 20.72 -11.53 16.87
CA GLN A 332 21.30 -11.01 15.63
C GLN A 332 20.35 -11.36 14.51
N GLY A 333 19.50 -10.41 14.12
CA GLY A 333 18.50 -10.62 13.09
C GLY A 333 19.09 -11.02 11.74
N ILE A 334 18.22 -11.42 10.84
CA ILE A 334 18.60 -11.72 9.46
C ILE A 334 18.98 -10.40 8.78
N PRO A 335 20.23 -10.17 8.40
CA PRO A 335 20.68 -8.88 7.86
C PRO A 335 20.35 -8.73 6.37
N VAL A 336 19.15 -9.11 5.99
CA VAL A 336 18.74 -9.11 4.57
C VAL A 336 18.53 -7.70 4.08
N PHE A 337 18.25 -6.78 4.98
CA PHE A 337 17.84 -5.43 4.61
C PHE A 337 18.37 -4.37 5.56
N SER A 338 19.44 -3.75 5.18
CA SER A 338 19.62 -2.34 5.47
C SER A 338 18.90 -1.54 4.38
N ILE A 339 18.46 -0.35 4.61
CA ILE A 339 17.88 0.51 3.56
C ILE A 339 18.91 0.99 2.55
N GLU A 340 20.15 1.03 2.91
CA GLU A 340 21.23 1.14 1.94
C GLU A 340 21.14 0.02 0.93
N ASP A 341 20.68 -1.13 1.37
CA ASP A 341 20.44 -2.33 0.62
C ASP A 341 18.97 -2.50 0.24
N MET A 342 18.08 -1.52 0.45
CA MET A 342 16.70 -1.63 0.00
C MET A 342 16.60 -1.95 -1.49
N TYR A 343 17.62 -1.54 -2.23
CA TYR A 343 17.84 -1.96 -3.60
C TYR A 343 18.86 -3.10 -3.74
N ALA A 344 19.83 -3.22 -2.86
CA ALA A 344 20.89 -4.23 -2.99
C ALA A 344 20.53 -5.55 -2.32
N GLY A 345 19.97 -5.56 -1.12
CA GLY A 345 19.50 -6.79 -0.47
C GLY A 345 18.27 -7.36 -1.15
N SER A 346 17.29 -6.54 -1.52
CA SER A 346 16.20 -6.98 -2.37
C SER A 346 16.70 -7.37 -3.77
N ASN A 347 17.73 -6.73 -4.30
CA ASN A 347 18.38 -7.15 -5.55
C ASN A 347 19.17 -8.44 -5.39
N LEU A 348 19.75 -8.72 -4.22
CA LEU A 348 20.43 -9.98 -3.99
C LEU A 348 19.45 -11.15 -4.03
N VAL A 349 18.33 -11.03 -3.31
CA VAL A 349 17.27 -12.04 -3.31
C VAL A 349 16.48 -12.03 -4.64
N GLN A 350 16.07 -10.87 -5.11
CA GLN A 350 15.31 -10.72 -6.36
C GLN A 350 16.17 -10.95 -7.61
N GLY A 351 17.46 -10.71 -7.55
CA GLY A 351 18.39 -10.99 -8.64
C GLY A 351 18.89 -12.42 -8.67
N ALA A 352 19.12 -13.04 -7.51
CA ALA A 352 19.55 -14.42 -7.42
C ALA A 352 18.48 -15.42 -7.83
N LEU A 353 17.23 -15.18 -7.45
CA LEU A 353 16.12 -16.08 -7.80
C LEU A 353 15.85 -16.15 -9.31
N PRO A 354 15.76 -15.04 -10.07
CA PRO A 354 15.68 -15.11 -11.53
C PRO A 354 16.91 -15.76 -12.17
N ALA A 355 18.12 -15.53 -11.62
CA ALA A 355 19.32 -16.19 -12.11
C ALA A 355 19.29 -17.71 -11.92
N MET A 356 18.52 -18.20 -10.95
CA MET A 356 18.22 -19.62 -10.75
C MET A 356 16.98 -20.11 -11.52
N GLY A 357 16.42 -19.28 -12.40
CA GLY A 357 15.24 -19.62 -13.19
C GLY A 357 13.91 -19.46 -12.45
N MET A 358 13.91 -18.80 -11.30
CA MET A 358 12.72 -18.57 -10.50
C MET A 358 12.30 -17.11 -10.59
N LEU A 359 11.04 -16.88 -10.95
CA LEU A 359 10.43 -15.55 -11.02
C LEU A 359 9.32 -15.42 -9.97
N PRO A 360 9.66 -15.33 -8.69
CA PRO A 360 8.66 -14.96 -7.70
C PRO A 360 8.50 -13.45 -7.70
N GLY A 361 7.29 -12.99 -7.66
CA GLY A 361 6.98 -11.60 -7.35
C GLY A 361 7.27 -11.31 -5.87
N MET A 362 8.54 -11.36 -5.49
CA MET A 362 8.94 -11.04 -4.13
C MET A 362 9.20 -9.56 -3.98
N LEU A 363 8.57 -8.99 -2.98
CA LEU A 363 8.97 -7.72 -2.44
C LEU A 363 9.51 -7.97 -1.03
N ALA A 364 10.77 -7.64 -0.85
CA ALA A 364 11.42 -7.70 0.42
C ALA A 364 11.69 -6.27 0.89
N TYR A 365 11.04 -5.86 1.97
CA TYR A 365 11.20 -4.55 2.55
C TYR A 365 11.29 -4.68 4.07
N ASP A 366 12.27 -4.01 4.66
CA ASP A 366 12.33 -3.64 6.08
C ASP A 366 11.69 -4.62 7.08
N GLY A 367 12.18 -5.82 7.17
CA GLY A 367 11.71 -6.81 8.14
C GLY A 367 10.57 -7.70 7.65
N ASN A 368 10.06 -7.50 6.44
CA ASN A 368 8.96 -8.28 5.92
C ASN A 368 9.20 -8.71 4.46
N ILE A 369 8.97 -9.99 4.18
CA ILE A 369 9.01 -10.56 2.83
C ILE A 369 7.59 -10.91 2.42
N VAL A 370 7.16 -10.44 1.27
CA VAL A 370 5.82 -10.71 0.76
C VAL A 370 5.91 -11.63 -0.45
N LEU A 371 5.21 -12.75 -0.38
CA LEU A 371 5.10 -13.75 -1.44
C LEU A 371 3.65 -13.84 -1.91
N ALA A 372 3.43 -13.71 -3.20
CA ALA A 372 2.11 -13.89 -3.80
C ALA A 372 2.15 -15.01 -4.85
N PRO A 373 1.08 -15.80 -5.00
CA PRO A 373 0.91 -16.63 -6.19
C PRO A 373 0.93 -15.74 -7.44
N GLY A 374 1.58 -16.18 -8.48
CA GLY A 374 1.67 -15.39 -9.71
C GLY A 374 2.01 -16.26 -10.91
N MET A 375 2.17 -15.66 -12.08
CA MET A 375 2.36 -16.38 -13.37
C MET A 375 3.52 -17.37 -13.37
N GLY A 376 4.50 -17.23 -12.47
CA GLY A 376 5.59 -18.19 -12.32
C GLY A 376 5.26 -19.41 -11.47
N THR A 377 4.19 -19.35 -10.69
CA THR A 377 3.78 -20.39 -9.74
C THR A 377 2.32 -20.84 -9.90
N THR A 378 1.62 -20.32 -10.89
CA THR A 378 0.24 -20.74 -11.21
C THR A 378 0.14 -21.17 -12.67
N ASP A 379 -0.78 -22.09 -12.94
CA ASP A 379 -1.14 -22.48 -14.31
C ASP A 379 -2.05 -21.44 -14.98
N GLY A 380 -2.45 -21.72 -16.22
CA GLY A 380 -3.34 -20.83 -16.99
C GLY A 380 -4.76 -20.68 -16.42
N ASN A 381 -5.13 -21.47 -15.41
CA ASN A 381 -6.40 -21.39 -14.70
C ASN A 381 -6.26 -20.74 -13.32
N GLY A 382 -5.05 -20.26 -12.97
CA GLY A 382 -4.77 -19.67 -11.66
C GLY A 382 -4.52 -20.68 -10.54
N VAL A 383 -4.45 -21.96 -10.84
CA VAL A 383 -4.16 -23.02 -9.86
C VAL A 383 -2.67 -23.03 -9.54
N LEU A 384 -2.33 -23.10 -8.25
CA LEU A 384 -0.94 -23.14 -7.82
C LEU A 384 -0.24 -24.41 -8.33
N ILE A 385 0.89 -24.24 -8.99
CA ILE A 385 1.80 -25.32 -9.36
C ILE A 385 2.70 -25.61 -8.16
N GLU A 386 2.29 -26.55 -7.34
CA GLU A 386 2.90 -26.86 -6.04
C GLU A 386 4.41 -27.06 -6.14
N GLU A 387 4.89 -27.78 -7.13
CA GLU A 387 6.32 -28.02 -7.33
C GLU A 387 7.12 -26.73 -7.52
N TYR A 388 6.58 -25.78 -8.29
CA TYR A 388 7.26 -24.50 -8.54
C TYR A 388 7.22 -23.61 -7.29
N ALA A 389 6.11 -23.61 -6.57
CA ALA A 389 5.99 -22.90 -5.31
C ALA A 389 6.98 -23.43 -4.25
N ILE A 390 7.09 -24.77 -4.13
CA ILE A 390 8.06 -25.42 -3.24
C ILE A 390 9.49 -25.01 -3.61
N TRP A 391 9.86 -25.07 -4.88
CA TRP A 391 11.21 -24.68 -5.30
C TRP A 391 11.52 -23.22 -5.02
N ALA A 392 10.57 -22.33 -5.29
CA ALA A 392 10.74 -20.90 -5.03
C ALA A 392 10.93 -20.62 -3.54
N VAL A 393 10.06 -21.18 -2.69
CA VAL A 393 10.12 -20.97 -1.24
C VAL A 393 11.36 -21.61 -0.62
N ARG A 394 11.70 -22.86 -1.01
CA ARG A 394 12.91 -23.54 -0.56
C ARG A 394 14.17 -22.76 -0.89
N SER A 395 14.22 -22.20 -2.09
CA SER A 395 15.37 -21.39 -2.51
C SER A 395 15.50 -20.11 -1.72
N LEU A 396 14.37 -19.45 -1.43
CA LEU A 396 14.34 -18.30 -0.54
C LEU A 396 14.83 -18.66 0.87
N ALA A 397 14.25 -19.74 1.44
CA ALA A 397 14.63 -20.18 2.77
C ALA A 397 16.13 -20.52 2.86
N ARG A 398 16.65 -21.20 1.85
CA ARG A 398 18.09 -21.49 1.78
C ARG A 398 18.94 -20.24 1.61
N ALA A 399 18.50 -19.26 0.82
CA ALA A 399 19.19 -17.99 0.69
C ALA A 399 19.24 -17.24 2.03
N LEU A 400 18.14 -17.20 2.77
CA LEU A 400 18.07 -16.59 4.10
C LEU A 400 19.02 -17.29 5.10
N ALA A 401 19.04 -18.62 5.08
CA ALA A 401 19.95 -19.40 5.92
C ALA A 401 21.43 -19.07 5.64
N ILE A 402 21.82 -19.04 4.36
CA ILE A 402 23.20 -18.71 3.96
C ILE A 402 23.55 -17.27 4.38
N ILE A 403 22.66 -16.32 4.14
CA ILE A 403 22.89 -14.92 4.53
C ILE A 403 23.10 -14.81 6.04
N TYR A 404 22.30 -15.52 6.83
CA TYR A 404 22.46 -15.53 8.28
C TYR A 404 23.77 -16.18 8.72
N GLU A 405 24.08 -17.36 8.18
CA GLU A 405 25.31 -18.11 8.48
C GLU A 405 26.55 -17.28 8.15
N GLU A 406 26.63 -16.68 6.97
CA GLU A 406 27.76 -15.88 6.51
C GLU A 406 27.92 -14.56 7.30
N ALA A 407 26.82 -13.92 7.65
CA ALA A 407 26.86 -12.68 8.42
C ALA A 407 27.43 -12.85 9.83
N TYR A 408 27.38 -14.09 10.36
CA TYR A 408 27.79 -14.39 11.73
C TYR A 408 28.84 -15.47 11.84
N ALA A 409 29.44 -15.88 10.71
CA ALA A 409 30.47 -16.93 10.65
C ALA A 409 31.72 -16.66 11.52
N ASP A 410 32.00 -15.37 11.76
CA ASP A 410 33.18 -14.94 12.52
C ASP A 410 32.89 -14.58 13.99
N LYS A 411 31.68 -14.89 14.49
CA LYS A 411 31.27 -14.64 15.86
C LYS A 411 31.03 -15.93 16.64
#